data_770d4a40d48fa6a9cc586a33351bfbab
#
_entry.id   770d4a40d48fa6a9cc586a33351bfbab
#
_cell.length_a   1.000
_cell.length_b   1.000
_cell.length_c   1.000
_cell.angle_alpha   90.00
_cell.angle_beta   90.00
_cell.angle_gamma   90.00
#
_symmetry.space_group_name_H-M   'P 1'
#
loop_
_entity.id
_entity.type
_entity.pdbx_description
1 polymer ?
#
loop_
_entity_poly.entity_id
_entity_poly.type
_entity_poly.pdbx_seq_one_letter_code
_entity_poly.pdbx_strand_id
1 'polypeptide(L)'
;MKSRKVKRLMAIILAGTLISTLGFTSVTSGEEKLLEKSRVSVHDPSIVKEDDTYYVFGSHIEAAKSTDLQNWTTFTNGYTTPGNVIFGDLSDNLEESFEWAGEDDSDCKGGYAVWAPTVFWNESYVNDDGSMGAYMMYYCTSSTYKRSAIGYAVSQEIEGPYTYVDTIIYSGFTKNDAYDSNSDKNTIYTNTHIDELIEDGTISGVND
;
A
#
# COMPACT_ATOMS: atom_id res chain seq x y z
N MET A 1 -80.21 65.18 -15.34
CA MET A 1 -78.76 64.95 -15.60
C MET A 1 -78.05 64.50 -14.30
N LYS A 2 -78.11 63.24 -14.00
CA LYS A 2 -77.35 62.59 -12.88
C LYS A 2 -77.40 61.13 -13.09
N SER A 3 -76.28 60.44 -12.92
CA SER A 3 -76.14 58.95 -12.91
C SER A 3 -75.57 58.31 -14.15
N ARG A 4 -74.28 58.45 -14.36
CA ARG A 4 -73.49 57.54 -15.18
C ARG A 4 -72.01 57.37 -14.70
N LYS A 5 -71.69 57.68 -13.45
CA LYS A 5 -70.32 57.57 -12.94
C LYS A 5 -70.08 56.54 -11.86
N VAL A 6 -71.06 55.75 -11.47
CA VAL A 6 -70.91 54.77 -10.35
C VAL A 6 -70.73 53.35 -10.80
N LYS A 7 -70.93 53.01 -12.08
CA LYS A 7 -70.86 51.60 -12.57
C LYS A 7 -69.49 51.16 -13.13
N ARG A 8 -68.46 52.01 -13.07
CA ARG A 8 -67.13 51.64 -13.57
C ARG A 8 -66.09 51.39 -12.49
N LEU A 9 -66.46 51.50 -11.23
CA LEU A 9 -65.44 51.32 -10.15
C LEU A 9 -65.53 49.93 -9.44
N MET A 10 -66.48 49.10 -9.80
CA MET A 10 -66.62 47.76 -9.19
C MET A 10 -66.11 46.58 -10.02
N ALA A 11 -65.61 46.87 -11.22
CA ALA A 11 -65.07 45.81 -12.10
C ALA A 11 -63.55 45.61 -12.04
N ILE A 12 -62.83 46.42 -11.24
CA ILE A 12 -61.36 46.38 -11.17
C ILE A 12 -60.87 45.71 -9.88
N ILE A 13 -61.74 45.42 -8.91
CA ILE A 13 -61.31 44.83 -7.63
C ILE A 13 -61.43 43.27 -7.61
N LEU A 14 -62.01 42.66 -8.64
CA LEU A 14 -62.16 41.18 -8.68
C LEU A 14 -61.13 40.46 -9.55
N ALA A 15 -60.15 41.16 -10.15
CA ALA A 15 -59.07 40.58 -10.97
C ALA A 15 -57.72 40.54 -10.25
N GLY A 16 -57.68 41.01 -8.99
CA GLY A 16 -56.40 41.15 -8.25
C GLY A 16 -56.13 40.06 -7.18
N THR A 17 -56.96 39.06 -7.03
CA THR A 17 -56.85 38.10 -5.90
C THR A 17 -56.64 36.62 -6.31
N LEU A 18 -56.20 36.37 -7.54
CA LEU A 18 -55.95 34.98 -7.98
C LEU A 18 -54.52 34.71 -8.45
N ILE A 19 -53.52 35.49 -7.99
CA ILE A 19 -52.13 35.24 -8.27
C ILE A 19 -51.32 35.35 -6.96
N SER A 20 -51.51 34.41 -6.07
CA SER A 20 -50.60 34.29 -4.92
C SER A 20 -50.66 32.95 -4.20
N THR A 21 -50.67 31.84 -4.94
CA THR A 21 -50.34 30.54 -4.36
C THR A 21 -49.59 29.64 -5.37
N LEU A 22 -48.65 30.21 -6.09
CA LEU A 22 -47.51 29.44 -6.58
C LEU A 22 -46.46 29.51 -5.49
N GLY A 23 -46.54 28.55 -4.58
CA GLY A 23 -45.48 28.34 -3.62
C GLY A 23 -44.17 28.10 -4.39
N PHE A 24 -43.29 29.09 -4.35
CA PHE A 24 -41.88 28.83 -4.60
C PHE A 24 -41.43 27.89 -3.48
N THR A 25 -41.42 26.58 -3.75
CA THR A 25 -40.55 25.71 -3.00
C THR A 25 -39.14 26.14 -3.34
N SER A 26 -38.51 26.92 -2.49
CA SER A 26 -37.08 27.09 -2.50
C SER A 26 -36.51 25.68 -2.35
N VAL A 27 -36.00 25.13 -3.45
CA VAL A 27 -35.07 24.02 -3.38
C VAL A 27 -33.87 24.61 -2.65
N THR A 28 -33.81 24.40 -1.35
CA THR A 28 -32.54 24.53 -0.63
C THR A 28 -31.64 23.48 -1.27
N SER A 29 -30.76 23.93 -2.17
CA SER A 29 -29.59 23.15 -2.49
C SER A 29 -28.88 22.95 -1.16
N GLY A 30 -29.04 21.75 -0.58
CA GLY A 30 -28.17 21.36 0.51
C GLY A 30 -26.77 21.55 -0.03
N GLU A 31 -25.99 22.44 0.56
CA GLU A 31 -24.57 22.43 0.40
C GLU A 31 -24.16 21.00 0.77
N GLU A 32 -23.78 20.24 -0.25
CA GLU A 32 -23.14 18.96 -0.05
C GLU A 32 -21.83 19.32 0.65
N LYS A 33 -21.83 19.22 1.98
CA LYS A 33 -20.64 19.43 2.79
C LYS A 33 -19.64 18.42 2.28
N LEU A 34 -18.69 18.87 1.46
CA LEU A 34 -17.57 18.06 1.04
C LEU A 34 -16.93 17.51 2.31
N LEU A 35 -17.14 16.22 2.56
CA LEU A 35 -16.51 15.56 3.69
C LEU A 35 -15.00 15.70 3.48
N GLU A 36 -14.34 16.30 4.45
CA GLU A 36 -12.89 16.35 4.45
C GLU A 36 -12.40 14.90 4.47
N LYS A 37 -11.67 14.52 3.42
CA LYS A 37 -11.10 13.18 3.29
C LYS A 37 -9.68 13.23 3.82
N SER A 38 -9.33 12.32 4.72
CA SER A 38 -7.95 12.14 5.12
C SER A 38 -7.21 11.26 4.11
N ARG A 39 -6.06 11.72 3.67
CA ARG A 39 -5.24 11.04 2.67
C ARG A 39 -3.92 10.59 3.28
N VAL A 40 -3.42 9.47 2.78
CA VAL A 40 -2.08 8.97 3.03
C VAL A 40 -1.36 8.79 1.71
N SER A 41 -0.05 8.77 1.75
CA SER A 41 0.79 8.44 0.60
C SER A 41 1.38 7.06 0.85
N VAL A 42 1.09 6.14 -0.04
CA VAL A 42 1.64 4.77 0.01
C VAL A 42 2.02 4.41 -1.42
N HIS A 43 3.30 4.12 -1.63
CA HIS A 43 3.85 3.74 -2.93
C HIS A 43 3.80 2.22 -3.11
N ASP A 44 3.58 1.73 -4.34
CA ASP A 44 3.41 0.30 -4.66
C ASP A 44 2.41 -0.43 -3.74
N PRO A 45 1.16 0.02 -3.67
CA PRO A 45 0.25 -0.40 -2.63
C PRO A 45 -0.26 -1.83 -2.82
N SER A 46 -0.27 -2.59 -1.73
CA SER A 46 -1.04 -3.83 -1.56
C SER A 46 -2.16 -3.57 -0.57
N ILE A 47 -3.39 -3.96 -0.91
CA ILE A 47 -4.55 -3.76 -0.05
C ILE A 47 -5.10 -5.12 0.38
N VAL A 48 -5.33 -5.25 1.67
CA VAL A 48 -5.99 -6.42 2.27
C VAL A 48 -7.14 -5.95 3.16
N LYS A 49 -8.20 -6.75 3.21
CA LYS A 49 -9.35 -6.47 4.07
C LYS A 49 -9.43 -7.52 5.17
N GLU A 50 -9.53 -7.08 6.41
CA GLU A 50 -9.85 -7.88 7.56
C GLU A 50 -11.10 -7.29 8.24
N ASP A 51 -12.12 -8.10 8.41
CA ASP A 51 -13.43 -7.67 8.89
C ASP A 51 -13.95 -6.44 8.13
N ASP A 52 -14.18 -5.32 8.83
CA ASP A 52 -14.65 -4.07 8.26
C ASP A 52 -13.53 -3.05 8.00
N THR A 53 -12.27 -3.46 8.15
CA THR A 53 -11.10 -2.60 7.99
C THR A 53 -10.30 -2.97 6.74
N TYR A 54 -9.92 -1.97 5.98
CA TYR A 54 -8.98 -2.06 4.86
C TYR A 54 -7.61 -1.61 5.33
N TYR A 55 -6.61 -2.39 5.00
CA TYR A 55 -5.20 -2.11 5.28
C TYR A 55 -4.47 -1.94 3.97
N VAL A 56 -3.62 -0.95 3.88
CA VAL A 56 -2.74 -0.72 2.74
C VAL A 56 -1.29 -0.76 3.23
N PHE A 57 -0.47 -1.52 2.53
CA PHE A 57 0.97 -1.64 2.76
C PHE A 57 1.69 -1.22 1.49
N GLY A 58 2.85 -0.63 1.62
CA GLY A 58 3.64 -0.21 0.47
C GLY A 58 5.12 -0.06 0.75
N SER A 59 5.82 0.37 -0.28
CA SER A 59 7.26 0.63 -0.23
C SER A 59 7.63 1.57 0.91
N HIS A 60 8.87 1.50 1.37
CA HIS A 60 9.39 2.23 2.52
C HIS A 60 8.70 1.85 3.85
N ILE A 61 8.06 0.69 3.91
CA ILE A 61 7.33 0.19 5.08
C ILE A 61 6.21 1.17 5.49
N GLU A 62 5.64 1.85 4.49
CA GLU A 62 4.47 2.70 4.71
C GLU A 62 3.22 1.83 4.83
N ALA A 63 2.39 2.14 5.83
CA ALA A 63 1.12 1.44 5.99
C ALA A 63 0.05 2.32 6.62
N ALA A 64 -1.20 2.08 6.22
CA ALA A 64 -2.35 2.80 6.74
C ALA A 64 -3.59 1.92 6.74
N LYS A 65 -4.62 2.33 7.47
CA LYS A 65 -5.90 1.63 7.56
C LYS A 65 -7.09 2.57 7.42
N SER A 66 -8.21 2.01 6.96
CA SER A 66 -9.47 2.72 6.75
C SER A 66 -10.65 1.77 6.86
N THR A 67 -11.79 2.28 7.35
CA THR A 67 -13.06 1.55 7.36
C THR A 67 -14.01 1.98 6.23
N ASP A 68 -13.67 3.01 5.47
CA ASP A 68 -14.54 3.60 4.46
C ASP A 68 -13.84 3.88 3.11
N LEU A 69 -12.54 3.55 2.99
CA LEU A 69 -11.68 3.80 1.83
C LEU A 69 -11.52 5.30 1.47
N GLN A 70 -12.04 6.19 2.29
CA GLN A 70 -11.97 7.63 2.09
C GLN A 70 -11.12 8.32 3.16
N ASN A 71 -11.20 7.81 4.38
CA ASN A 71 -10.48 8.33 5.53
C ASN A 71 -9.44 7.29 5.99
N TRP A 72 -8.18 7.62 5.79
CA TRP A 72 -7.05 6.76 6.08
C TRP A 72 -6.27 7.26 7.29
N THR A 73 -5.80 6.33 8.09
CA THR A 73 -4.94 6.61 9.24
C THR A 73 -3.67 5.77 9.12
N THR A 74 -2.52 6.43 9.06
CA THR A 74 -1.21 5.77 9.09
C THR A 74 -1.02 5.09 10.45
N PHE A 75 -0.54 3.85 10.44
CA PHE A 75 -0.17 3.11 11.65
C PHE A 75 1.30 2.69 11.69
N THR A 76 2.06 3.02 10.65
CA THR A 76 3.51 2.77 10.57
C THR A 76 4.30 4.06 10.78
N ASN A 77 5.56 3.91 11.11
CA ASN A 77 6.55 4.96 11.23
C ASN A 77 7.68 4.86 10.19
N GLY A 78 7.41 4.17 9.08
CA GLY A 78 8.38 3.99 7.99
C GLY A 78 9.62 3.21 8.43
N TYR A 79 10.78 3.59 7.94
CA TYR A 79 12.06 2.91 8.25
C TYR A 79 12.62 3.14 9.66
N THR A 80 11.80 3.57 10.62
CA THR A 80 12.28 3.78 11.99
C THR A 80 12.76 2.48 12.62
N THR A 81 14.04 2.38 12.88
CA THR A 81 14.70 1.23 13.49
C THR A 81 15.37 1.68 14.79
N PRO A 82 15.33 0.90 15.92
CA PRO A 82 14.74 -0.44 16.06
C PRO A 82 13.24 -0.45 16.35
N GLY A 83 12.58 0.65 16.43
CA GLY A 83 11.18 0.76 16.83
C GLY A 83 10.18 0.69 15.67
N ASN A 84 10.48 0.00 14.58
CA ASN A 84 9.54 -0.19 13.49
C ASN A 84 8.36 -1.06 13.90
N VAL A 85 7.14 -0.61 13.65
CA VAL A 85 5.93 -1.34 14.08
C VAL A 85 5.66 -2.58 13.25
N ILE A 86 6.15 -2.63 12.00
CA ILE A 86 5.94 -3.76 11.09
C ILE A 86 6.97 -4.86 11.34
N PHE A 87 8.25 -4.50 11.55
CA PHE A 87 9.34 -5.46 11.62
C PHE A 87 10.19 -5.40 12.91
N GLY A 88 9.92 -4.48 13.80
CA GLY A 88 10.76 -4.29 14.99
C GLY A 88 12.11 -3.67 14.62
N ASP A 89 13.21 -4.35 14.94
CA ASP A 89 14.52 -4.00 14.41
C ASP A 89 14.66 -4.59 13.00
N LEU A 90 14.61 -3.73 12.01
CA LEU A 90 14.59 -4.12 10.62
C LEU A 90 15.89 -4.85 10.20
N SER A 91 17.03 -4.36 10.67
CA SER A 91 18.34 -4.93 10.34
C SER A 91 18.54 -6.32 10.93
N ASP A 92 18.07 -6.54 12.15
CA ASP A 92 18.16 -7.85 12.80
C ASP A 92 17.14 -8.82 12.20
N ASN A 93 15.88 -8.38 12.06
CA ASN A 93 14.79 -9.24 11.64
C ASN A 93 14.92 -9.69 10.17
N LEU A 94 15.42 -8.84 9.27
CA LEU A 94 15.59 -9.15 7.85
C LEU A 94 17.07 -9.33 7.45
N GLU A 95 17.94 -9.68 8.39
CA GLU A 95 19.40 -9.77 8.21
C GLU A 95 19.78 -10.58 6.97
N GLU A 96 19.20 -11.78 6.78
CA GLU A 96 19.55 -12.65 5.64
C GLU A 96 19.22 -12.03 4.27
N SER A 97 18.10 -11.31 4.18
CA SER A 97 17.74 -10.60 2.95
C SER A 97 18.70 -9.45 2.67
N PHE A 98 19.09 -8.72 3.71
CA PHE A 98 19.99 -7.57 3.60
C PHE A 98 21.47 -7.98 3.43
N GLU A 99 21.86 -9.14 3.96
CA GLU A 99 23.18 -9.70 3.70
C GLU A 99 23.43 -9.84 2.19
N TRP A 100 22.42 -10.25 1.45
CA TRP A 100 22.49 -10.33 0.00
C TRP A 100 22.30 -8.97 -0.68
N ALA A 101 21.19 -8.28 -0.41
CA ALA A 101 20.82 -7.05 -1.10
C ALA A 101 21.78 -5.90 -0.79
N GLY A 102 22.30 -5.86 0.44
CA GLY A 102 23.15 -4.78 0.93
C GLY A 102 22.34 -3.65 1.57
N GLU A 103 23.04 -2.78 2.27
CA GLU A 103 22.47 -1.65 2.98
C GLU A 103 22.36 -0.44 2.04
N ASP A 104 23.29 0.19 1.68
CA ASP A 104 23.50 1.44 0.98
C ASP A 104 22.53 1.75 -0.17
N ASP A 105 21.28 1.96 0.14
CA ASP A 105 20.25 2.41 -0.80
C ASP A 105 20.07 3.93 -0.73
N SER A 106 20.14 4.60 -1.89
CA SER A 106 20.09 6.06 -1.97
C SER A 106 18.72 6.62 -1.58
N ASP A 107 17.62 5.90 -1.85
CA ASP A 107 16.27 6.32 -1.50
C ASP A 107 16.02 6.20 0.00
N CYS A 108 16.75 5.32 0.66
CA CYS A 108 16.74 5.12 2.11
C CYS A 108 17.90 5.84 2.81
N LYS A 109 18.53 6.79 2.14
CA LYS A 109 19.64 7.61 2.67
C LYS A 109 20.84 6.78 3.15
N GLY A 110 21.18 5.73 2.41
CA GLY A 110 22.23 4.81 2.75
C GLY A 110 21.83 3.72 3.73
N GLY A 111 20.52 3.55 3.98
CA GLY A 111 19.98 2.49 4.81
C GLY A 111 19.43 1.31 4.00
N TYR A 112 18.59 0.53 4.64
CA TYR A 112 17.95 -0.64 4.05
C TYR A 112 16.70 -0.27 3.26
N ALA A 113 16.46 -0.93 2.13
CA ALA A 113 15.30 -0.73 1.30
C ALA A 113 14.34 -1.93 1.38
N VAL A 114 13.09 -1.66 1.67
CA VAL A 114 11.99 -2.64 1.60
C VAL A 114 10.92 -2.08 0.68
N TRP A 115 10.61 -2.84 -0.38
CA TRP A 115 9.79 -2.39 -1.49
C TRP A 115 8.59 -3.28 -1.72
N ALA A 116 7.52 -2.68 -2.25
CA ALA A 116 6.37 -3.33 -2.86
C ALA A 116 5.86 -4.58 -2.09
N PRO A 117 5.56 -4.48 -0.80
CA PRO A 117 5.09 -5.63 -0.04
C PRO A 117 3.72 -6.09 -0.53
N THR A 118 3.48 -7.40 -0.46
CA THR A 118 2.16 -7.99 -0.65
C THR A 118 1.77 -8.73 0.61
N VAL A 119 0.61 -8.40 1.18
CA VAL A 119 0.12 -8.99 2.43
C VAL A 119 -1.16 -9.76 2.17
N PHE A 120 -1.28 -10.96 2.73
CA PHE A 120 -2.51 -11.74 2.71
C PHE A 120 -2.53 -12.76 3.86
N TRP A 121 -3.73 -13.22 4.22
CA TRP A 121 -3.90 -14.33 5.16
C TRP A 121 -3.72 -15.67 4.44
N ASN A 122 -2.84 -16.53 4.98
CA ASN A 122 -2.67 -17.90 4.51
C ASN A 122 -3.14 -18.87 5.60
N GLU A 123 -4.33 -19.41 5.43
CA GLU A 123 -4.94 -20.36 6.38
C GLU A 123 -4.18 -21.69 6.49
N SER A 124 -3.36 -22.02 5.50
CA SER A 124 -2.59 -23.27 5.43
C SER A 124 -1.16 -23.12 5.97
N TYR A 125 -0.75 -21.92 6.38
CA TYR A 125 0.57 -21.74 6.98
C TYR A 125 0.64 -22.46 8.32
N VAL A 126 1.72 -23.21 8.54
CA VAL A 126 1.96 -23.94 9.80
C VAL A 126 3.00 -23.17 10.60
N ASN A 127 2.60 -22.66 11.73
CA ASN A 127 3.49 -21.95 12.64
C ASN A 127 4.38 -22.93 13.43
N ASP A 128 5.46 -22.45 14.02
CA ASP A 128 6.41 -23.26 14.77
C ASP A 128 5.78 -24.01 15.98
N ASP A 129 4.73 -23.43 16.54
CA ASP A 129 3.96 -24.05 17.64
C ASP A 129 2.92 -25.06 17.15
N GLY A 130 2.82 -25.28 15.83
CA GLY A 130 1.89 -26.19 15.18
C GLY A 130 0.49 -25.58 14.96
N SER A 131 0.25 -24.34 15.31
CA SER A 131 -0.99 -23.65 14.95
C SER A 131 -1.05 -23.36 13.44
N MET A 132 -2.24 -23.17 12.92
CA MET A 132 -2.48 -22.93 11.50
C MET A 132 -2.90 -21.48 11.25
N GLY A 133 -2.42 -20.94 10.14
CA GLY A 133 -2.76 -19.61 9.64
C GLY A 133 -1.80 -18.54 10.10
N ALA A 134 -1.47 -17.64 9.18
CA ALA A 134 -0.71 -16.43 9.44
C ALA A 134 -0.97 -15.39 8.34
N TYR A 135 -0.81 -14.11 8.67
CA TYR A 135 -0.57 -13.09 7.66
C TYR A 135 0.84 -13.28 7.11
N MET A 136 0.94 -13.38 5.80
CA MET A 136 2.22 -13.45 5.09
C MET A 136 2.46 -12.12 4.41
N MET A 137 3.65 -11.57 4.60
CA MET A 137 4.12 -10.37 3.89
C MET A 137 5.31 -10.78 3.02
N TYR A 138 5.11 -10.80 1.71
CA TYR A 138 6.22 -10.88 0.76
C TYR A 138 6.74 -9.47 0.51
N TYR A 139 8.04 -9.31 0.45
CA TYR A 139 8.70 -8.02 0.27
C TYR A 139 9.90 -8.18 -0.66
N CYS A 140 10.28 -7.09 -1.30
CA CYS A 140 11.53 -6.99 -2.03
C CYS A 140 12.53 -6.12 -1.26
N THR A 141 13.79 -6.51 -1.29
CA THR A 141 14.90 -5.67 -0.83
C THR A 141 15.86 -5.40 -1.98
N SER A 142 16.50 -4.25 -1.98
CA SER A 142 17.52 -3.90 -2.97
C SER A 142 18.52 -2.91 -2.38
N SER A 143 19.61 -2.69 -3.12
CA SER A 143 20.58 -1.65 -2.80
C SER A 143 21.15 -1.02 -4.06
N THR A 144 21.97 0.01 -3.91
CA THR A 144 22.73 0.63 -4.98
C THR A 144 23.72 -0.32 -5.65
N TYR A 145 24.04 -1.43 -5.00
CA TYR A 145 24.89 -2.49 -5.57
C TYR A 145 24.18 -3.37 -6.59
N LYS A 146 22.96 -3.02 -6.96
CA LYS A 146 22.14 -3.73 -7.96
C LYS A 146 21.79 -5.17 -7.60
N ARG A 147 21.91 -5.53 -6.34
CA ARG A 147 21.44 -6.81 -5.80
C ARG A 147 20.04 -6.62 -5.23
N SER A 148 19.23 -7.59 -5.43
CA SER A 148 17.91 -7.61 -4.81
C SER A 148 17.50 -9.02 -4.38
N ALA A 149 16.57 -9.07 -3.46
CA ALA A 149 16.01 -10.31 -2.97
C ALA A 149 14.49 -10.17 -2.74
N ILE A 150 13.79 -11.28 -2.84
CA ILE A 150 12.41 -11.38 -2.36
C ILE A 150 12.42 -12.31 -1.16
N GLY A 151 12.00 -11.78 -0.03
CA GLY A 151 11.79 -12.52 1.20
C GLY A 151 10.33 -12.53 1.61
N TYR A 152 10.03 -13.30 2.65
CA TYR A 152 8.75 -13.21 3.30
C TYR A 152 8.87 -13.32 4.82
N ALA A 153 7.92 -12.69 5.48
CA ALA A 153 7.77 -12.68 6.91
C ALA A 153 6.31 -12.98 7.29
N VAL A 154 6.07 -13.43 8.50
CA VAL A 154 4.74 -13.81 8.99
C VAL A 154 4.38 -13.12 10.28
N SER A 155 3.08 -12.93 10.50
CA SER A 155 2.52 -12.41 11.75
C SER A 155 1.16 -13.04 12.05
N GLN A 156 0.79 -13.10 13.31
CA GLN A 156 -0.57 -13.43 13.73
C GLN A 156 -1.50 -12.22 13.66
N GLU A 157 -0.93 -11.02 13.64
CA GLU A 157 -1.67 -9.76 13.56
C GLU A 157 -1.36 -9.05 12.25
N ILE A 158 -2.38 -8.53 11.58
CA ILE A 158 -2.21 -7.88 10.28
C ILE A 158 -1.30 -6.64 10.34
N GLU A 159 -1.30 -5.94 11.46
CA GLU A 159 -0.45 -4.76 11.68
C GLU A 159 0.99 -5.12 12.09
N GLY A 160 1.30 -6.41 12.27
CA GLY A 160 2.59 -6.90 12.71
C GLY A 160 2.73 -7.00 14.24
N PRO A 161 3.94 -7.19 14.78
CA PRO A 161 5.17 -7.30 14.00
C PRO A 161 5.25 -8.60 13.20
N TYR A 162 5.85 -8.49 12.02
CA TYR A 162 6.15 -9.62 11.16
C TYR A 162 7.54 -10.17 11.48
N THR A 163 7.65 -11.48 11.59
CA THR A 163 8.92 -12.18 11.79
C THR A 163 9.39 -12.76 10.48
N TYR A 164 10.64 -12.55 10.13
CA TYR A 164 11.28 -13.14 8.97
C TYR A 164 11.16 -14.67 8.97
N VAL A 165 10.97 -15.24 7.79
CA VAL A 165 10.93 -16.70 7.61
C VAL A 165 11.99 -17.14 6.61
N ASP A 166 12.04 -16.54 5.42
CA ASP A 166 12.97 -16.97 4.37
C ASP A 166 13.16 -15.90 3.30
N THR A 167 14.29 -15.97 2.62
CA THR A 167 14.59 -15.22 1.40
C THR A 167 14.58 -16.17 0.21
N ILE A 168 13.52 -16.11 -0.58
CA ILE A 168 13.18 -17.12 -1.59
C ILE A 168 13.67 -16.83 -3.00
N ILE A 169 13.98 -15.58 -3.32
CA ILE A 169 14.47 -15.18 -4.65
C ILE A 169 15.64 -14.22 -4.46
N TYR A 170 16.70 -14.46 -5.19
CA TYR A 170 17.89 -13.59 -5.25
C TYR A 170 18.13 -13.16 -6.69
N SER A 171 18.55 -11.93 -6.88
CA SER A 171 18.96 -11.42 -8.18
C SER A 171 20.20 -10.53 -8.07
N GLY A 172 20.80 -10.20 -9.21
CA GLY A 172 22.03 -9.42 -9.21
C GLY A 172 23.27 -10.25 -8.95
N PHE A 173 23.27 -11.49 -9.40
CA PHE A 173 24.45 -12.35 -9.33
C PHE A 173 25.57 -11.79 -10.19
N THR A 174 26.77 -11.75 -9.63
CA THR A 174 27.99 -11.58 -10.40
C THR A 174 28.44 -12.92 -10.97
N LYS A 175 29.41 -12.88 -11.90
CA LYS A 175 30.05 -14.09 -12.39
C LYS A 175 30.64 -14.95 -11.28
N ASN A 176 31.18 -14.31 -10.22
CA ASN A 176 31.77 -15.03 -9.10
C ASN A 176 30.68 -15.74 -8.26
N ASP A 177 29.55 -15.09 -8.01
CA ASP A 177 28.43 -15.69 -7.27
C ASP A 177 27.86 -16.89 -8.03
N ALA A 178 27.75 -16.80 -9.36
CA ALA A 178 27.22 -17.86 -10.20
C ALA A 178 28.05 -19.17 -10.12
N TYR A 179 29.35 -19.04 -9.91
CA TYR A 179 30.26 -20.17 -9.81
C TYR A 179 30.61 -20.58 -8.37
N ASP A 180 30.10 -19.90 -7.38
CA ASP A 180 30.29 -20.30 -5.98
C ASP A 180 29.35 -21.48 -5.62
N SER A 181 29.87 -22.67 -5.80
CA SER A 181 29.13 -23.91 -5.48
C SER A 181 28.92 -24.15 -3.98
N ASN A 182 29.52 -23.35 -3.11
CA ASN A 182 29.35 -23.45 -1.67
C ASN A 182 28.31 -22.46 -1.13
N SER A 183 27.79 -21.58 -1.98
CA SER A 183 26.72 -20.67 -1.60
C SER A 183 25.39 -21.40 -1.57
N ASP A 184 24.71 -21.42 -0.43
CA ASP A 184 23.36 -21.94 -0.31
C ASP A 184 22.41 -21.23 -1.27
N LYS A 185 22.62 -19.93 -1.50
CA LYS A 185 21.89 -19.13 -2.46
C LYS A 185 22.05 -19.66 -3.87
N ASN A 186 23.26 -20.04 -4.24
CA ASN A 186 23.54 -20.60 -5.55
C ASN A 186 22.88 -21.98 -5.78
N THR A 187 22.77 -22.80 -4.75
CA THR A 187 22.10 -24.11 -4.84
C THR A 187 20.59 -24.00 -4.97
N ILE A 188 19.98 -22.99 -4.37
CA ILE A 188 18.56 -22.71 -4.46
C ILE A 188 18.19 -22.09 -5.82
N TYR A 189 19.09 -21.29 -6.36
CA TYR A 189 18.91 -20.56 -7.62
C TYR A 189 19.82 -20.98 -8.74
N THR A 190 20.27 -22.19 -8.76
CA THR A 190 20.73 -22.76 -10.02
C THR A 190 19.59 -22.65 -11.04
N ASN A 191 19.32 -21.43 -11.45
CA ASN A 191 18.84 -21.25 -12.77
C ASN A 191 19.85 -21.96 -13.64
N THR A 192 19.49 -23.14 -14.09
CA THR A 192 20.30 -24.02 -14.90
C THR A 192 20.86 -23.38 -16.15
N HIS A 193 20.47 -22.13 -16.43
CA HIS A 193 20.88 -21.36 -17.60
C HIS A 193 21.82 -20.20 -17.28
N ILE A 194 22.13 -19.92 -16.01
CA ILE A 194 22.96 -18.75 -15.69
C ILE A 194 24.38 -18.91 -16.22
N ASP A 195 24.93 -20.13 -16.17
CA ASP A 195 26.25 -20.41 -16.70
C ASP A 195 26.29 -20.22 -18.22
N GLU A 196 25.26 -20.73 -18.92
CA GLU A 196 25.11 -20.56 -20.35
C GLU A 196 24.98 -19.09 -20.74
N LEU A 197 24.21 -18.31 -19.98
CA LEU A 197 24.03 -16.87 -20.20
C LEU A 197 25.29 -16.06 -19.93
N ILE A 198 26.13 -16.51 -18.99
CA ILE A 198 27.45 -15.91 -18.74
C ILE A 198 28.45 -16.28 -19.84
N GLU A 199 28.45 -17.54 -20.28
CA GLU A 199 29.36 -18.04 -21.31
C GLU A 199 29.07 -17.41 -22.68
N ASP A 200 27.81 -17.22 -23.04
CA ASP A 200 27.41 -16.62 -24.30
C ASP A 200 27.47 -15.08 -24.30
N GLY A 201 27.75 -14.49 -23.14
CA GLY A 201 27.90 -13.05 -22.96
C GLY A 201 26.55 -12.29 -22.85
N THR A 202 25.43 -13.01 -22.75
CA THR A 202 24.12 -12.40 -22.56
C THR A 202 24.02 -11.72 -21.20
N ILE A 203 24.64 -12.31 -20.18
CA ILE A 203 24.83 -11.71 -18.86
C ILE A 203 26.29 -11.29 -18.75
N SER A 204 26.63 -10.12 -19.27
CA SER A 204 27.93 -9.51 -19.06
C SER A 204 27.78 -8.45 -17.96
N GLY A 205 28.52 -8.64 -16.87
CA GLY A 205 28.48 -7.68 -15.79
C GLY A 205 27.07 -7.53 -15.22
N VAL A 206 26.55 -8.56 -14.62
CA VAL A 206 25.17 -8.61 -14.07
C VAL A 206 24.87 -7.43 -13.14
N ASN A 207 25.90 -6.77 -12.67
CA ASN A 207 25.81 -5.60 -11.81
C ASN A 207 26.57 -4.38 -12.37
N ASP A 208 26.77 -4.33 -13.66
CA ASP A 208 27.35 -3.14 -14.31
C ASP A 208 26.31 -2.04 -14.55
#